data_7fb58d1a7c36955b5cfddd5af3106d6e
#
_entry.id   7fb58d1a7c36955b5cfddd5af3106d6e
#
_cell.length_a   1.000
_cell.length_b   1.000
_cell.length_c   1.000
_cell.angle_alpha   90.00
_cell.angle_beta   90.00
_cell.angle_gamma   90.00
#
_symmetry.space_group_name_H-M   'P 1'
#
loop_
_entity.id
_entity.type
_entity.pdbx_description
1 polymer ?
#
loop_
_entity_poly.entity_id
_entity_poly.type
_entity_poly.pdbx_seq_one_letter_code
_entity_poly.pdbx_strand_id
1 'polypeptide(L)'
;MELTPPTFLLQAEALERRIADNHRKMQDVKAKIRILRSGYNGEKTIKYYLDQIPEHKYYIFYGLRLPIGNTFFQIDTLLLSNKLILILDAKNHSGTLRFEINQLIHEYGDNRDVYENPVAQVNRHKILLRYLFEKFKIPPIPIENLVTVCKPSTEIIINPGYQEAAQKVIRAYDLLKKVDELEEKYTEKKLNQKHLNQVINLLKTQHTPQKIDILNFFQITEDELITGVQCPRCLYVPMDYRRSKWICPECLLFSKEASIYGINDYFLLINSSFSNPEIRKFLLLPSSRSTTSFLPKLNLPQTGTKRGRIYHQPTFPIFTNHVFPPNSKQ
;
A
#
# COMPACT_ATOMS: atom_id res chain seq x y z
N MET A 1 -10.52 -0.86 -7.94
CA MET A 1 -9.80 -1.66 -6.90
C MET A 1 -9.91 -0.88 -5.61
N GLU A 2 -10.11 -1.55 -4.51
CA GLU A 2 -10.17 -0.89 -3.20
C GLU A 2 -8.79 -0.37 -2.78
N LEU A 3 -8.74 0.79 -2.13
CA LEU A 3 -7.51 1.33 -1.55
C LEU A 3 -7.15 0.54 -0.29
N THR A 4 -6.01 -0.11 -0.31
CA THR A 4 -5.45 -0.86 0.84
C THR A 4 -4.06 -0.33 1.19
N PRO A 5 -3.61 -0.47 2.44
CA PRO A 5 -2.25 -0.11 2.79
C PRO A 5 -1.23 -0.84 1.91
N PRO A 6 -0.20 -0.17 1.40
CA PRO A 6 0.85 -0.82 0.62
C PRO A 6 1.49 -1.98 1.39
N THR A 7 1.77 -3.09 0.72
CA THR A 7 2.39 -4.27 1.34
C THR A 7 3.70 -3.91 2.06
N PHE A 8 4.50 -3.02 1.48
CA PHE A 8 5.74 -2.57 2.10
C PHE A 8 5.51 -1.82 3.43
N LEU A 9 4.43 -1.04 3.53
CA LEU A 9 4.06 -0.41 4.81
C LEU A 9 3.70 -1.47 5.86
N LEU A 10 2.85 -2.42 5.50
CA LEU A 10 2.46 -3.52 6.40
C LEU A 10 3.67 -4.35 6.85
N GLN A 11 4.59 -4.64 5.93
CA GLN A 11 5.84 -5.34 6.23
C GLN A 11 6.73 -4.54 7.19
N ALA A 12 6.91 -3.23 6.95
CA ALA A 12 7.72 -2.37 7.80
C ALA A 12 7.13 -2.25 9.21
N GLU A 13 5.81 -2.13 9.33
CA GLU A 13 5.10 -2.12 10.62
C GLU A 13 5.20 -3.47 11.34
N ALA A 14 5.13 -4.59 10.60
CA ALA A 14 5.37 -5.92 11.17
C ALA A 14 6.81 -6.06 11.67
N LEU A 15 7.79 -5.57 10.91
CA LEU A 15 9.19 -5.60 11.28
C LEU A 15 9.48 -4.74 12.52
N GLU A 16 8.90 -3.54 12.63
CA GLU A 16 9.00 -2.69 13.81
C GLU A 16 8.56 -3.44 15.09
N ARG A 17 7.50 -4.26 14.99
CA ARG A 17 7.00 -5.07 16.12
C ARG A 17 7.87 -6.27 16.45
N ARG A 18 8.66 -6.73 15.49
CA ARG A 18 9.40 -8.01 15.57
C ARG A 18 10.90 -7.86 15.74
N ILE A 19 11.42 -6.64 15.88
CA ILE A 19 12.81 -6.40 16.27
C ILE A 19 12.87 -5.71 17.62
N ALA A 20 13.99 -5.89 18.34
CA ALA A 20 14.17 -5.26 19.64
C ALA A 20 14.20 -3.72 19.55
N ASP A 21 13.70 -3.03 20.56
CA ASP A 21 13.66 -1.56 20.60
C ASP A 21 15.05 -0.92 20.39
N ASN A 22 16.11 -1.59 20.88
CA ASN A 22 17.50 -1.17 20.72
C ASN A 22 18.20 -1.75 19.48
N HIS A 23 17.46 -2.38 18.58
CA HIS A 23 18.03 -2.96 17.35
C HIS A 23 18.63 -1.88 16.46
N ARG A 24 19.85 -2.15 15.90
CA ARG A 24 20.62 -1.22 15.05
C ARG A 24 19.83 -0.60 13.90
N LYS A 25 18.81 -1.31 13.38
CA LYS A 25 17.97 -0.87 12.26
C LYS A 25 16.64 -0.26 12.68
N MET A 26 16.30 -0.18 13.95
CA MET A 26 15.01 0.33 14.43
C MET A 26 14.71 1.74 13.91
N GLN A 27 15.70 2.63 13.91
CA GLN A 27 15.51 4.00 13.45
C GLN A 27 15.25 4.07 11.92
N ASP A 28 15.98 3.24 11.15
CA ASP A 28 15.78 3.14 9.69
C ASP A 28 14.37 2.63 9.36
N VAL A 29 13.91 1.59 10.08
CA VAL A 29 12.55 1.03 9.93
C VAL A 29 11.50 2.08 10.26
N LYS A 30 11.62 2.78 11.40
CA LYS A 30 10.69 3.86 11.79
C LYS A 30 10.67 5.02 10.80
N ALA A 31 11.82 5.41 10.27
CA ALA A 31 11.91 6.44 9.24
C ALA A 31 11.17 6.00 7.95
N LYS A 32 11.37 4.76 7.52
CA LYS A 32 10.68 4.22 6.35
C LYS A 32 9.16 4.13 6.54
N ILE A 33 8.70 3.70 7.73
CA ILE A 33 7.27 3.68 8.07
C ILE A 33 6.66 5.08 7.94
N ARG A 34 7.32 6.12 8.46
CA ARG A 34 6.83 7.50 8.36
C ARG A 34 6.63 7.94 6.89
N ILE A 35 7.62 7.64 6.03
CA ILE A 35 7.55 7.95 4.60
C ILE A 35 6.40 7.20 3.92
N LEU A 36 6.31 5.88 4.11
CA LEU A 36 5.27 5.04 3.49
C LEU A 36 3.87 5.40 3.98
N ARG A 37 3.73 5.69 5.28
CA ARG A 37 2.46 6.11 5.89
C ARG A 37 2.03 7.48 5.39
N SER A 38 2.98 8.41 5.19
CA SER A 38 2.70 9.71 4.58
C SER A 38 2.15 9.56 3.16
N GLY A 39 2.79 8.73 2.32
CA GLY A 39 2.29 8.43 0.97
C GLY A 39 0.87 7.86 0.99
N TYR A 40 0.66 6.80 1.78
CA TYR A 40 -0.68 6.18 1.92
C TYR A 40 -1.75 7.15 2.45
N ASN A 41 -1.39 8.08 3.34
CA ASN A 41 -2.30 9.13 3.80
C ASN A 41 -2.67 10.10 2.68
N GLY A 42 -1.75 10.40 1.76
CA GLY A 42 -2.04 11.18 0.56
C GLY A 42 -3.07 10.48 -0.34
N GLU A 43 -2.88 9.18 -0.59
CA GLU A 43 -3.83 8.37 -1.36
C GLU A 43 -5.21 8.32 -0.69
N LYS A 44 -5.28 8.21 0.66
CA LYS A 44 -6.54 8.29 1.42
C LYS A 44 -7.22 9.65 1.28
N THR A 45 -6.46 10.73 1.23
CA THR A 45 -7.01 12.07 1.01
C THR A 45 -7.63 12.18 -0.38
N ILE A 46 -6.96 11.69 -1.42
CA ILE A 46 -7.52 11.61 -2.78
C ILE A 46 -8.81 10.77 -2.76
N LYS A 47 -8.77 9.58 -2.15
CA LYS A 47 -9.96 8.71 -2.04
C LYS A 47 -11.13 9.42 -1.38
N TYR A 48 -10.90 10.17 -0.30
CA TYR A 48 -11.96 10.92 0.40
C TYR A 48 -12.72 11.87 -0.54
N TYR A 49 -12.03 12.60 -1.43
CA TYR A 49 -12.69 13.44 -2.42
C TYR A 49 -13.34 12.64 -3.54
N LEU A 50 -12.71 11.57 -4.00
CA LEU A 50 -13.27 10.74 -5.07
C LEU A 50 -14.52 9.97 -4.62
N ASP A 51 -14.64 9.61 -3.35
CA ASP A 51 -15.85 8.98 -2.79
C ASP A 51 -17.09 9.90 -2.82
N GLN A 52 -16.91 11.20 -3.07
CA GLN A 52 -17.99 12.18 -3.24
C GLN A 52 -18.51 12.23 -4.71
N ILE A 53 -17.82 11.59 -5.65
CA ILE A 53 -18.26 11.47 -7.03
C ILE A 53 -19.40 10.43 -7.08
N PRO A 54 -20.50 10.68 -7.82
CA PRO A 54 -21.59 9.72 -7.94
C PRO A 54 -21.09 8.32 -8.37
N GLU A 55 -21.65 7.29 -7.73
CA GLU A 55 -21.34 5.90 -8.05
C GLU A 55 -21.49 5.62 -9.55
N HIS A 56 -20.68 4.72 -10.07
CA HIS A 56 -20.65 4.29 -11.49
C HIS A 56 -20.18 5.32 -12.53
N LYS A 57 -19.81 6.55 -12.11
CA LYS A 57 -19.27 7.55 -13.04
C LYS A 57 -17.87 7.19 -13.52
N TYR A 58 -17.05 6.64 -12.61
CA TYR A 58 -15.67 6.19 -12.87
C TYR A 58 -15.39 4.82 -12.26
N TYR A 59 -14.56 4.06 -12.97
CA TYR A 59 -13.84 2.93 -12.38
C TYR A 59 -12.53 3.46 -11.80
N ILE A 60 -12.35 3.34 -10.48
CA ILE A 60 -11.19 3.87 -9.77
C ILE A 60 -10.24 2.71 -9.41
N PHE A 61 -8.95 2.90 -9.73
CA PHE A 61 -7.88 1.98 -9.42
C PHE A 61 -6.85 2.69 -8.56
N TYR A 62 -6.43 2.06 -7.46
CA TYR A 62 -5.41 2.57 -6.57
C TYR A 62 -4.16 1.69 -6.65
N GLY A 63 -2.98 2.33 -6.58
CA GLY A 63 -1.69 1.67 -6.51
C GLY A 63 -1.38 0.74 -7.70
N LEU A 64 -1.83 1.10 -8.92
CA LEU A 64 -1.60 0.29 -10.12
C LEU A 64 -0.10 0.22 -10.45
N ARG A 65 0.49 -0.96 -10.40
CA ARG A 65 1.85 -1.22 -10.88
C ARG A 65 1.78 -2.09 -12.12
N LEU A 66 2.16 -1.52 -13.27
CA LEU A 66 1.96 -2.09 -14.60
C LEU A 66 3.30 -2.37 -15.28
N PRO A 67 3.44 -3.51 -16.00
CA PRO A 67 4.66 -3.85 -16.71
C PRO A 67 4.79 -3.06 -18.02
N ILE A 68 6.02 -2.65 -18.33
CA ILE A 68 6.39 -2.07 -19.62
C ILE A 68 7.78 -2.54 -20.00
N GLY A 69 7.93 -3.33 -21.08
CA GLY A 69 9.18 -4.01 -21.39
C GLY A 69 9.64 -4.87 -20.20
N ASN A 70 10.87 -4.65 -19.75
CA ASN A 70 11.48 -5.35 -18.61
C ASN A 70 11.36 -4.57 -17.28
N THR A 71 10.57 -3.49 -17.26
CA THR A 71 10.40 -2.63 -16.10
C THR A 71 8.94 -2.49 -15.69
N PHE A 72 8.69 -1.70 -14.66
CA PHE A 72 7.35 -1.38 -14.17
C PHE A 72 7.22 0.11 -13.93
N PHE A 73 6.00 0.63 -14.09
CA PHE A 73 5.62 1.95 -13.60
C PHE A 73 4.41 1.84 -12.67
N GLN A 74 4.32 2.76 -11.75
CA GLN A 74 3.24 2.76 -10.76
C GLN A 74 2.44 4.05 -10.85
N ILE A 75 1.13 3.92 -10.86
CA ILE A 75 0.16 5.01 -10.81
C ILE A 75 -0.56 4.95 -9.47
N ASP A 76 -0.51 6.03 -8.69
CA ASP A 76 -1.12 6.08 -7.36
C ASP A 76 -2.63 5.94 -7.46
N THR A 77 -3.27 6.76 -8.31
CA THR A 77 -4.71 6.66 -8.57
C THR A 77 -5.01 6.88 -10.04
N LEU A 78 -5.86 6.03 -10.60
CA LEU A 78 -6.35 6.12 -11.97
C LEU A 78 -7.88 6.09 -11.99
N LEU A 79 -8.49 7.11 -12.59
CA LEU A 79 -9.91 7.16 -12.88
C LEU A 79 -10.12 6.79 -14.35
N LEU A 80 -11.04 5.88 -14.63
CA LEU A 80 -11.39 5.43 -15.96
C LEU A 80 -12.88 5.65 -16.20
N SER A 81 -13.22 6.37 -17.25
CA SER A 81 -14.57 6.43 -17.82
C SER A 81 -14.56 6.00 -19.28
N ASN A 82 -15.70 6.02 -19.94
CA ASN A 82 -15.76 5.79 -21.39
C ASN A 82 -15.36 7.02 -22.24
N LYS A 83 -15.09 8.18 -21.61
CA LYS A 83 -14.72 9.44 -22.24
C LYS A 83 -13.24 9.78 -22.10
N LEU A 84 -12.69 9.53 -20.90
CA LEU A 84 -11.31 9.90 -20.56
C LEU A 84 -10.74 9.00 -19.45
N ILE A 85 -9.43 9.06 -19.32
CA ILE A 85 -8.67 8.54 -18.19
C ILE A 85 -8.00 9.71 -17.50
N LEU A 86 -8.01 9.71 -16.16
CA LEU A 86 -7.28 10.68 -15.36
C LEU A 86 -6.29 9.95 -14.43
N ILE A 87 -5.02 10.32 -14.55
CA ILE A 87 -3.95 9.86 -13.67
C ILE A 87 -3.73 10.90 -12.57
N LEU A 88 -3.72 10.47 -11.32
CA LEU A 88 -3.43 11.31 -10.16
C LEU A 88 -2.19 10.80 -9.44
N ASP A 89 -1.28 11.70 -9.13
CA ASP A 89 -0.11 11.47 -8.28
C ASP A 89 -0.29 12.26 -6.97
N ALA A 90 -0.12 11.58 -5.83
CA ALA A 90 -0.35 12.15 -4.51
C ALA A 90 0.95 12.68 -3.88
N LYS A 91 0.98 13.95 -3.53
CA LYS A 91 2.08 14.57 -2.77
C LYS A 91 1.57 15.01 -1.40
N ASN A 92 1.98 14.30 -0.34
CA ASN A 92 1.52 14.53 1.03
C ASN A 92 2.68 14.97 1.95
N HIS A 93 3.28 16.09 1.63
CA HIS A 93 4.39 16.70 2.37
C HIS A 93 3.89 17.84 3.26
N SER A 94 4.62 18.16 4.33
CA SER A 94 4.46 19.38 5.13
C SER A 94 5.49 20.41 4.68
N GLY A 95 5.31 21.68 5.04
CA GLY A 95 6.24 22.75 4.67
C GLY A 95 6.00 23.26 3.25
N THR A 96 7.06 23.58 2.51
CA THR A 96 6.98 24.20 1.20
C THR A 96 7.37 23.23 0.10
N LEU A 97 6.55 23.10 -0.94
CA LEU A 97 6.84 22.41 -2.19
C LEU A 97 7.06 23.42 -3.30
N ARG A 98 8.30 23.53 -3.77
CA ARG A 98 8.68 24.41 -4.88
C ARG A 98 8.82 23.58 -6.16
N PHE A 99 7.94 23.81 -7.11
CA PHE A 99 7.93 23.16 -8.43
C PHE A 99 8.81 23.94 -9.41
N GLU A 100 10.02 23.45 -9.60
CA GLU A 100 10.94 23.96 -10.61
C GLU A 100 10.81 23.15 -11.91
N ILE A 101 11.28 23.68 -13.04
CA ILE A 101 11.15 23.03 -14.36
C ILE A 101 11.74 21.59 -14.36
N ASN A 102 12.87 21.40 -13.69
CA ASN A 102 13.61 20.13 -13.74
C ASN A 102 13.52 19.30 -12.44
N GLN A 103 12.95 19.85 -11.36
CA GLN A 103 12.97 19.21 -10.06
C GLN A 103 11.84 19.71 -9.15
N LEU A 104 11.54 18.94 -8.11
CA LEU A 104 10.76 19.40 -6.97
C LEU A 104 11.69 19.64 -5.79
N ILE A 105 11.62 20.83 -5.17
CA ILE A 105 12.32 21.13 -3.93
C ILE A 105 11.30 21.10 -2.79
N HIS A 106 11.60 20.33 -1.77
CA HIS A 106 10.81 20.25 -0.54
C HIS A 106 11.60 20.86 0.62
N GLU A 107 11.03 21.87 1.25
CA GLU A 107 11.61 22.59 2.38
C GLU A 107 10.74 22.38 3.61
N TYR A 108 11.33 21.87 4.69
CA TYR A 108 10.64 21.61 5.96
C TYR A 108 11.59 21.80 7.14
N GLY A 109 11.34 22.84 7.96
CA GLY A 109 12.29 23.30 8.97
C GLY A 109 13.62 23.67 8.32
N ASP A 110 14.71 23.13 8.82
CA ASP A 110 16.07 23.34 8.28
C ASP A 110 16.43 22.34 7.17
N ASN A 111 15.54 21.43 6.83
CA ASN A 111 15.80 20.41 5.80
C ASN A 111 15.37 20.90 4.43
N ARG A 112 16.17 20.53 3.42
CA ARG A 112 15.90 20.79 2.01
C ARG A 112 16.23 19.54 1.20
N ASP A 113 15.20 18.91 0.67
CA ASP A 113 15.29 17.73 -0.17
C ASP A 113 14.97 18.09 -1.63
N VAL A 114 15.62 17.39 -2.56
CA VAL A 114 15.38 17.54 -3.99
C VAL A 114 14.89 16.22 -4.56
N TYR A 115 13.76 16.27 -5.27
CA TYR A 115 13.10 15.11 -5.87
C TYR A 115 12.97 15.27 -7.38
N GLU A 116 12.70 14.16 -8.07
CA GLU A 116 12.24 14.19 -9.46
C GLU A 116 11.01 15.09 -9.58
N ASN A 117 10.91 15.82 -10.70
CA ASN A 117 9.75 16.64 -11.00
C ASN A 117 8.48 15.79 -11.14
N PRO A 118 7.46 15.92 -10.27
CA PRO A 118 6.28 15.09 -10.31
C PRO A 118 5.39 15.33 -11.54
N VAL A 119 5.46 16.52 -12.17
CA VAL A 119 4.76 16.79 -13.45
C VAL A 119 5.41 15.96 -14.57
N ALA A 120 6.73 15.89 -14.60
CA ALA A 120 7.44 15.01 -15.54
C ALA A 120 7.14 13.52 -15.26
N GLN A 121 7.02 13.13 -13.99
CA GLN A 121 6.65 11.77 -13.58
C GLN A 121 5.27 11.39 -14.13
N VAL A 122 4.23 12.21 -13.90
CA VAL A 122 2.87 11.89 -14.39
C VAL A 122 2.76 11.94 -15.92
N ASN A 123 3.55 12.81 -16.57
CA ASN A 123 3.66 12.83 -18.03
C ASN A 123 4.26 11.53 -18.57
N ARG A 124 5.32 11.02 -17.93
CA ARG A 124 5.90 9.72 -18.27
C ARG A 124 4.88 8.60 -18.07
N HIS A 125 4.12 8.60 -16.97
CA HIS A 125 3.08 7.60 -16.74
C HIS A 125 1.99 7.63 -17.81
N LYS A 126 1.57 8.81 -18.26
CA LYS A 126 0.64 8.99 -19.39
C LYS A 126 1.17 8.35 -20.69
N ILE A 127 2.45 8.58 -21.01
CA ILE A 127 3.10 7.99 -22.19
C ILE A 127 3.16 6.46 -22.08
N LEU A 128 3.61 5.94 -20.94
CA LEU A 128 3.75 4.50 -20.71
C LEU A 128 2.40 3.78 -20.72
N LEU A 129 1.36 4.39 -20.16
CA LEU A 129 0.00 3.84 -20.22
C LEU A 129 -0.52 3.79 -21.65
N ARG A 130 -0.25 4.82 -22.47
CA ARG A 130 -0.59 4.83 -23.89
C ARG A 130 0.12 3.69 -24.63
N TYR A 131 1.41 3.49 -24.44
CA TYR A 131 2.14 2.36 -25.05
C TYR A 131 1.58 1.00 -24.64
N LEU A 132 1.20 0.86 -23.36
CA LEU A 132 0.53 -0.36 -22.91
C LEU A 132 -0.79 -0.58 -23.64
N PHE A 133 -1.59 0.44 -23.83
CA PHE A 133 -2.87 0.35 -24.53
C PHE A 133 -2.69 0.03 -26.02
N GLU A 134 -1.73 0.65 -26.69
CA GLU A 134 -1.36 0.35 -28.08
C GLU A 134 -0.97 -1.13 -28.24
N LYS A 135 -0.13 -1.67 -27.34
CA LYS A 135 0.26 -3.09 -27.31
C LYS A 135 -0.95 -4.03 -27.24
N PHE A 136 -1.98 -3.66 -26.48
CA PHE A 136 -3.19 -4.47 -26.31
C PHE A 136 -4.35 -4.05 -27.21
N LYS A 137 -4.07 -3.22 -28.24
CA LYS A 137 -5.06 -2.75 -29.25
C LYS A 137 -6.29 -2.11 -28.61
N ILE A 138 -6.11 -1.37 -27.55
CA ILE A 138 -7.15 -0.52 -26.95
C ILE A 138 -7.36 0.70 -27.85
N PRO A 139 -8.61 1.05 -28.19
CA PRO A 139 -8.87 2.26 -28.96
C PRO A 139 -8.34 3.53 -28.26
N PRO A 140 -7.92 4.54 -29.03
CA PRO A 140 -7.44 5.80 -28.46
C PRO A 140 -8.48 6.45 -27.55
N ILE A 141 -8.04 6.81 -26.35
CA ILE A 141 -8.84 7.55 -25.35
C ILE A 141 -8.01 8.70 -24.79
N PRO A 142 -8.57 9.88 -24.54
CA PRO A 142 -7.88 10.96 -23.85
C PRO A 142 -7.36 10.51 -22.50
N ILE A 143 -6.09 10.81 -22.22
CA ILE A 143 -5.46 10.57 -20.91
C ILE A 143 -4.99 11.92 -20.38
N GLU A 144 -5.56 12.34 -19.26
CA GLU A 144 -5.15 13.52 -18.50
C GLU A 144 -4.37 13.10 -17.26
N ASN A 145 -3.60 14.03 -16.70
CA ASN A 145 -2.79 13.74 -15.51
C ASN A 145 -2.66 14.97 -14.62
N LEU A 146 -2.67 14.77 -13.32
CA LEU A 146 -2.54 15.81 -12.31
C LEU A 146 -1.61 15.37 -11.17
N VAL A 147 -0.95 16.33 -10.58
CA VAL A 147 -0.23 16.22 -9.32
C VAL A 147 -1.10 16.84 -8.22
N THR A 148 -1.46 16.04 -7.23
CA THR A 148 -2.38 16.46 -6.17
C THR A 148 -1.64 16.65 -4.86
N VAL A 149 -1.57 17.90 -4.37
CA VAL A 149 -1.01 18.22 -3.06
C VAL A 149 -2.10 18.00 -2.01
N CYS A 150 -1.90 16.99 -1.17
CA CYS A 150 -2.95 16.46 -0.28
C CYS A 150 -3.05 17.20 1.05
N LYS A 151 -1.94 17.72 1.57
CA LYS A 151 -1.92 18.40 2.86
C LYS A 151 -2.28 19.87 2.72
N PRO A 152 -3.35 20.37 3.37
CA PRO A 152 -3.80 21.76 3.21
C PRO A 152 -2.76 22.82 3.67
N SER A 153 -1.97 22.46 4.71
CA SER A 153 -0.95 23.35 5.26
C SER A 153 0.36 23.43 4.45
N THR A 154 0.48 22.68 3.34
CA THR A 154 1.65 22.74 2.49
C THR A 154 1.62 24.02 1.65
N GLU A 155 2.67 24.79 1.70
CA GLU A 155 2.85 25.93 0.77
C GLU A 155 3.25 25.38 -0.61
N ILE A 156 2.62 25.92 -1.66
CA ILE A 156 2.92 25.55 -3.05
C ILE A 156 3.52 26.77 -3.73
N ILE A 157 4.74 26.63 -4.21
CA ILE A 157 5.42 27.63 -5.02
C ILE A 157 5.68 27.02 -6.40
N ILE A 158 5.18 27.67 -7.45
CA ILE A 158 5.42 27.24 -8.83
C ILE A 158 6.31 28.27 -9.49
N ASN A 159 7.38 27.81 -10.13
CA ASN A 159 8.25 28.67 -10.92
C ASN A 159 7.42 29.44 -11.98
N PRO A 160 7.49 30.78 -12.06
CA PRO A 160 6.66 31.55 -12.97
C PRO A 160 6.78 31.15 -14.45
N GLY A 161 7.93 30.62 -14.88
CA GLY A 161 8.15 30.07 -16.22
C GLY A 161 7.57 28.67 -16.44
N TYR A 162 7.04 28.00 -15.41
CA TYR A 162 6.56 26.62 -15.50
C TYR A 162 5.04 26.55 -15.63
N GLN A 163 4.50 27.01 -16.76
CA GLN A 163 3.06 27.06 -17.03
C GLN A 163 2.38 25.68 -16.93
N GLU A 164 3.06 24.61 -17.34
CA GLU A 164 2.50 23.26 -17.26
C GLU A 164 2.24 22.86 -15.81
N ALA A 165 3.14 23.15 -14.88
CA ALA A 165 2.93 22.88 -13.45
C ALA A 165 1.74 23.70 -12.92
N ALA A 166 1.58 24.96 -13.33
CA ALA A 166 0.44 25.79 -12.93
C ALA A 166 -0.92 25.22 -13.37
N GLN A 167 -0.95 24.42 -14.45
CA GLN A 167 -2.16 23.77 -14.94
C GLN A 167 -2.40 22.38 -14.30
N LYS A 168 -1.34 21.68 -13.91
CA LYS A 168 -1.38 20.29 -13.47
C LYS A 168 -1.25 20.08 -11.98
N VAL A 169 -0.67 21.02 -11.24
CA VAL A 169 -0.55 20.95 -9.79
C VAL A 169 -1.80 21.54 -9.16
N ILE A 170 -2.55 20.72 -8.44
CA ILE A 170 -3.78 21.14 -7.76
C ILE A 170 -3.73 20.77 -6.28
N ARG A 171 -4.58 21.41 -5.51
CA ARG A 171 -4.88 20.99 -4.15
C ARG A 171 -5.92 19.86 -4.15
N ALA A 172 -5.85 18.95 -3.18
CA ALA A 172 -6.80 17.84 -3.10
C ALA A 172 -8.26 18.32 -3.01
N TYR A 173 -8.53 19.44 -2.34
CA TYR A 173 -9.89 19.99 -2.23
C TYR A 173 -10.43 20.58 -3.55
N ASP A 174 -9.56 20.86 -4.54
CA ASP A 174 -9.96 21.31 -5.87
C ASP A 174 -10.21 20.14 -6.85
N LEU A 175 -10.00 18.89 -6.38
CA LEU A 175 -10.04 17.71 -7.26
C LEU A 175 -11.41 17.54 -7.93
N LEU A 176 -12.51 17.71 -7.18
CA LEU A 176 -13.86 17.56 -7.73
C LEU A 176 -14.15 18.58 -8.83
N LYS A 177 -13.79 19.84 -8.59
CA LYS A 177 -13.91 20.92 -9.59
C LYS A 177 -13.12 20.57 -10.84
N LYS A 178 -11.89 20.07 -10.67
CA LYS A 178 -11.03 19.69 -11.81
C LYS A 178 -11.57 18.52 -12.60
N VAL A 179 -12.16 17.53 -11.93
CA VAL A 179 -12.84 16.41 -12.59
C VAL A 179 -14.03 16.91 -13.40
N ASP A 180 -14.81 17.84 -12.86
CA ASP A 180 -15.97 18.43 -13.55
C ASP A 180 -15.57 19.20 -14.80
N GLU A 181 -14.55 20.07 -14.72
CA GLU A 181 -13.94 20.79 -15.86
C GLU A 181 -13.48 19.81 -16.97
N LEU A 182 -12.90 18.67 -16.60
CA LEU A 182 -12.46 17.65 -17.56
C LEU A 182 -13.65 16.95 -18.23
N GLU A 183 -14.76 16.74 -17.51
CA GLU A 183 -15.96 16.16 -18.08
C GLU A 183 -16.68 17.07 -19.07
N GLU A 184 -16.67 18.38 -18.79
CA GLU A 184 -17.16 19.39 -19.72
C GLU A 184 -16.30 19.45 -21.01
N LYS A 185 -14.97 19.30 -20.84
CA LYS A 185 -14.02 19.27 -21.95
C LYS A 185 -14.15 18.02 -22.82
N TYR A 186 -14.39 16.85 -22.20
CA TYR A 186 -14.45 15.56 -22.88
C TYR A 186 -15.88 14.99 -22.87
N THR A 187 -16.73 15.45 -23.79
CA THR A 187 -18.14 15.06 -23.88
C THR A 187 -18.37 13.76 -24.62
N GLU A 188 -17.51 13.44 -25.61
CA GLU A 188 -17.67 12.28 -26.48
C GLU A 188 -17.24 10.96 -25.83
N LYS A 189 -18.07 9.93 -25.97
CA LYS A 189 -17.70 8.56 -25.59
C LYS A 189 -16.70 8.00 -26.59
N LYS A 190 -15.47 7.74 -26.14
CA LYS A 190 -14.38 7.15 -26.95
C LYS A 190 -14.35 5.62 -26.87
N LEU A 191 -14.82 5.06 -25.77
CA LEU A 191 -14.91 3.61 -25.57
C LEU A 191 -16.38 3.18 -25.51
N ASN A 192 -16.73 2.13 -26.26
CA ASN A 192 -17.97 1.41 -26.03
C ASN A 192 -17.83 0.48 -24.82
N GLN A 193 -18.92 -0.16 -24.37
CA GLN A 193 -18.92 -1.01 -23.17
C GLN A 193 -17.94 -2.20 -23.27
N LYS A 194 -17.79 -2.77 -24.47
CA LYS A 194 -16.85 -3.88 -24.70
C LYS A 194 -15.40 -3.42 -24.49
N HIS A 195 -15.02 -2.29 -25.08
CA HIS A 195 -13.67 -1.74 -24.92
C HIS A 195 -13.42 -1.27 -23.50
N LEU A 196 -14.41 -0.67 -22.83
CA LEU A 196 -14.29 -0.28 -21.41
C LEU A 196 -14.01 -1.49 -20.51
N ASN A 197 -14.76 -2.59 -20.70
CA ASN A 197 -14.54 -3.83 -19.98
C ASN A 197 -13.15 -4.45 -20.31
N GLN A 198 -12.70 -4.33 -21.56
CA GLN A 198 -11.35 -4.76 -21.95
C GLN A 198 -10.26 -3.99 -21.20
N VAL A 199 -10.39 -2.66 -21.08
CA VAL A 199 -9.44 -1.84 -20.30
C VAL A 199 -9.47 -2.22 -18.83
N ILE A 200 -10.65 -2.38 -18.22
CA ILE A 200 -10.80 -2.79 -16.82
C ILE A 200 -10.10 -4.13 -16.57
N ASN A 201 -10.34 -5.12 -17.43
CA ASN A 201 -9.72 -6.44 -17.30
C ASN A 201 -8.21 -6.38 -17.54
N LEU A 202 -7.74 -5.59 -18.52
CA LEU A 202 -6.33 -5.37 -18.77
C LEU A 202 -5.62 -4.80 -17.51
N LEU A 203 -6.14 -3.72 -16.96
CA LEU A 203 -5.55 -3.09 -15.78
C LEU A 203 -5.51 -4.04 -14.56
N LYS A 204 -6.57 -4.83 -14.37
CA LYS A 204 -6.62 -5.83 -13.29
C LYS A 204 -5.64 -6.98 -13.49
N THR A 205 -5.53 -7.51 -14.71
CA THR A 205 -4.69 -8.69 -15.00
C THR A 205 -3.22 -8.34 -15.14
N GLN A 206 -2.89 -7.13 -15.61
CA GLN A 206 -1.51 -6.66 -15.71
C GLN A 206 -0.98 -6.06 -14.40
N HIS A 207 -1.85 -5.76 -13.45
CA HIS A 207 -1.41 -5.29 -12.13
C HIS A 207 -0.52 -6.32 -11.46
N THR A 208 0.73 -5.93 -11.18
CA THR A 208 1.74 -6.79 -10.55
C THR A 208 2.25 -6.10 -9.29
N PRO A 209 1.69 -6.41 -8.11
CA PRO A 209 2.15 -5.84 -6.85
C PRO A 209 3.65 -6.05 -6.64
N GLN A 210 4.32 -5.05 -6.11
CA GLN A 210 5.74 -5.17 -5.79
C GLN A 210 5.93 -6.17 -4.64
N LYS A 211 6.78 -7.18 -4.88
CA LYS A 211 7.25 -8.08 -3.83
C LYS A 211 8.57 -7.52 -3.30
N ILE A 212 8.63 -7.27 -2.02
CA ILE A 212 9.82 -6.76 -1.34
C ILE A 212 10.23 -7.81 -0.32
N ASP A 213 11.48 -8.23 -0.39
CA ASP A 213 12.14 -8.95 0.70
C ASP A 213 12.58 -7.90 1.73
N ILE A 214 11.75 -7.69 2.74
CA ILE A 214 11.97 -6.63 3.71
C ILE A 214 13.15 -6.89 4.61
N LEU A 215 13.43 -8.15 4.94
CA LEU A 215 14.57 -8.52 5.78
C LEU A 215 15.87 -8.20 5.05
N ASN A 216 15.97 -8.61 3.79
CA ASN A 216 17.13 -8.25 2.96
C ASN A 216 17.24 -6.74 2.73
N PHE A 217 16.11 -6.04 2.52
CA PHE A 217 16.09 -4.58 2.34
C PHE A 217 16.71 -3.84 3.53
N PHE A 218 16.46 -4.27 4.77
CA PHE A 218 17.03 -3.68 5.98
C PHE A 218 18.29 -4.40 6.46
N GLN A 219 18.76 -5.44 5.77
CA GLN A 219 19.89 -6.27 6.20
C GLN A 219 19.69 -6.85 7.60
N ILE A 220 18.55 -7.44 7.83
CA ILE A 220 18.13 -8.12 9.07
C ILE A 220 17.96 -9.60 8.76
N THR A 221 18.38 -10.48 9.65
CA THR A 221 18.25 -11.93 9.51
C THR A 221 17.01 -12.44 10.28
N GLU A 222 16.50 -13.63 9.93
CA GLU A 222 15.31 -14.20 10.59
C GLU A 222 15.53 -14.47 12.09
N ASP A 223 16.75 -14.76 12.51
CA ASP A 223 17.11 -15.00 13.90
C ASP A 223 17.15 -13.72 14.77
N GLU A 224 17.21 -12.54 14.15
CA GLU A 224 17.06 -11.26 14.83
C GLU A 224 15.58 -10.91 15.13
N LEU A 225 14.64 -11.72 14.59
CA LEU A 225 13.21 -11.47 14.80
C LEU A 225 12.73 -12.01 16.16
N ILE A 226 11.95 -11.21 16.87
CA ILE A 226 11.24 -11.63 18.08
C ILE A 226 10.11 -12.58 17.71
N THR A 227 10.20 -13.82 18.16
CA THR A 227 9.20 -14.87 17.95
C THR A 227 8.16 -14.89 19.06
N GLY A 228 7.05 -15.60 18.84
CA GLY A 228 5.94 -15.70 19.78
C GLY A 228 4.73 -14.83 19.39
N VAL A 229 3.65 -14.98 20.12
CA VAL A 229 2.42 -14.20 19.93
C VAL A 229 2.47 -12.94 20.77
N GLN A 230 2.25 -11.79 20.13
CA GLN A 230 2.21 -10.49 20.80
C GLN A 230 0.83 -10.24 21.42
N CYS A 231 0.81 -9.68 22.62
CA CYS A 231 -0.42 -9.25 23.28
C CYS A 231 -1.04 -8.04 22.56
N PRO A 232 -2.32 -8.08 22.14
CA PRO A 232 -2.95 -6.96 21.46
C PRO A 232 -3.28 -5.78 22.38
N ARG A 233 -3.13 -5.93 23.71
CA ARG A 233 -3.39 -4.84 24.68
C ARG A 233 -2.12 -4.13 25.10
N CYS A 234 -1.13 -4.85 25.62
CA CYS A 234 0.09 -4.25 26.19
C CYS A 234 1.33 -4.47 25.32
N LEU A 235 1.19 -5.10 24.17
CA LEU A 235 2.23 -5.39 23.18
C LEU A 235 3.35 -6.34 23.70
N TYR A 236 3.22 -6.88 24.89
CA TYR A 236 4.17 -7.86 25.42
C TYR A 236 4.25 -9.10 24.51
N VAL A 237 5.44 -9.62 24.34
CA VAL A 237 5.71 -10.88 23.60
C VAL A 237 6.78 -11.69 24.35
N PRO A 238 6.61 -13.01 24.48
CA PRO A 238 5.52 -13.83 23.97
C PRO A 238 4.35 -14.00 24.96
N MET A 239 3.13 -14.12 24.45
CA MET A 239 2.01 -14.64 25.21
C MET A 239 2.14 -16.16 25.41
N ASP A 240 1.66 -16.66 26.55
CA ASP A 240 1.57 -18.10 26.84
C ASP A 240 0.39 -18.75 26.13
N TYR A 241 0.60 -19.95 25.54
CA TYR A 241 -0.49 -20.77 24.99
C TYR A 241 -0.92 -21.85 25.95
N ARG A 242 -2.10 -21.68 26.58
CA ARG A 242 -2.67 -22.63 27.56
C ARG A 242 -4.13 -22.88 27.29
N ARG A 243 -4.56 -24.18 27.30
CA ARG A 243 -5.95 -24.61 27.09
C ARG A 243 -6.62 -23.99 25.88
N SER A 244 -5.90 -23.97 24.74
CA SER A 244 -6.36 -23.41 23.46
C SER A 244 -6.62 -21.88 23.46
N LYS A 245 -6.02 -21.13 24.38
CA LYS A 245 -6.09 -19.66 24.48
C LYS A 245 -4.69 -19.08 24.67
N TRP A 246 -4.52 -17.84 24.24
CA TRP A 246 -3.33 -17.04 24.50
C TRP A 246 -3.56 -16.20 25.75
N ILE A 247 -2.61 -16.23 26.66
CA ILE A 247 -2.67 -15.51 27.95
C ILE A 247 -1.44 -14.62 28.03
N CYS A 248 -1.64 -13.32 28.22
CA CYS A 248 -0.54 -12.40 28.45
C CYS A 248 -0.05 -12.50 29.89
N PRO A 249 1.23 -12.79 30.17
CA PRO A 249 1.72 -12.86 31.53
C PRO A 249 1.77 -11.47 32.21
N GLU A 250 1.88 -10.38 31.43
CA GLU A 250 1.94 -9.01 31.95
C GLU A 250 0.57 -8.44 32.34
N CYS A 251 -0.38 -8.43 31.38
CA CYS A 251 -1.67 -7.78 31.61
C CYS A 251 -2.83 -8.76 31.81
N LEU A 252 -2.56 -10.05 31.86
CA LEU A 252 -3.50 -11.16 32.08
C LEU A 252 -4.64 -11.23 31.05
N LEU A 253 -4.48 -10.57 29.90
CA LEU A 253 -5.46 -10.64 28.82
C LEU A 253 -5.54 -12.05 28.26
N PHE A 254 -6.76 -12.57 28.13
CA PHE A 254 -7.08 -13.77 27.38
C PHE A 254 -7.51 -13.41 25.96
N SER A 255 -6.87 -14.03 24.95
CA SER A 255 -7.27 -13.82 23.56
C SER A 255 -7.26 -15.14 22.80
N LYS A 256 -8.26 -15.38 21.97
CA LYS A 256 -8.28 -16.46 20.99
C LYS A 256 -7.66 -16.00 19.65
N GLU A 257 -7.68 -14.72 19.40
CA GLU A 257 -7.34 -14.09 18.10
C GLU A 257 -5.93 -13.51 18.05
N ALA A 258 -5.24 -13.39 19.19
CA ALA A 258 -3.89 -12.81 19.26
C ALA A 258 -2.90 -13.45 18.26
N SER A 259 -3.03 -14.74 18.00
CA SER A 259 -2.18 -15.45 17.02
C SER A 259 -2.41 -15.03 15.56
N ILE A 260 -3.55 -14.45 15.22
CA ILE A 260 -3.84 -13.95 13.88
C ILE A 260 -2.79 -12.90 13.49
N TYR A 261 -2.46 -12.01 14.41
CA TYR A 261 -1.41 -11.01 14.20
C TYR A 261 -0.04 -11.65 13.97
N GLY A 262 0.31 -12.67 14.78
CA GLY A 262 1.57 -13.40 14.61
C GLY A 262 1.68 -14.12 13.27
N ILE A 263 0.59 -14.73 12.80
CA ILE A 263 0.55 -15.38 11.49
C ILE A 263 0.67 -14.36 10.37
N ASN A 264 0.04 -13.23 10.52
CA ASN A 264 0.13 -12.13 9.56
C ASN A 264 1.57 -11.60 9.47
N ASP A 265 2.24 -11.41 10.61
CA ASP A 265 3.65 -11.02 10.64
C ASP A 265 4.54 -12.07 9.96
N TYR A 266 4.26 -13.37 10.15
CA TYR A 266 4.98 -14.43 9.45
C TYR A 266 4.85 -14.31 7.93
N PHE A 267 3.63 -14.13 7.42
CA PHE A 267 3.38 -13.97 5.99
C PHE A 267 4.01 -12.71 5.41
N LEU A 268 4.09 -11.65 6.19
CA LEU A 268 4.67 -10.38 5.76
C LEU A 268 6.21 -10.39 5.78
N LEU A 269 6.83 -11.11 6.72
CA LEU A 269 8.26 -11.01 6.99
C LEU A 269 9.06 -12.21 6.49
N ILE A 270 8.48 -13.41 6.47
CA ILE A 270 9.21 -14.64 6.24
C ILE A 270 8.80 -15.30 4.93
N ASN A 271 7.57 -15.82 4.84
CA ASN A 271 7.12 -16.51 3.64
C ASN A 271 5.60 -16.45 3.48
N SER A 272 5.12 -16.49 2.25
CA SER A 272 3.69 -16.55 1.90
C SER A 272 3.03 -17.90 2.21
N SER A 273 3.78 -18.87 2.74
CA SER A 273 3.27 -20.18 3.17
C SER A 273 4.09 -20.72 4.33
N PHE A 274 3.51 -21.63 5.09
CA PHE A 274 4.19 -22.33 6.18
C PHE A 274 3.70 -23.74 6.39
N SER A 275 4.57 -24.57 6.92
CA SER A 275 4.29 -25.90 7.49
C SER A 275 3.98 -25.82 8.99
N ASN A 276 3.47 -26.93 9.56
CA ASN A 276 3.26 -27.03 11.02
C ASN A 276 4.54 -26.77 11.85
N PRO A 277 5.73 -27.32 11.52
CA PRO A 277 6.94 -27.03 12.28
C PRO A 277 7.37 -25.57 12.25
N GLU A 278 7.27 -24.91 11.09
CA GLU A 278 7.69 -23.51 10.91
C GLU A 278 6.83 -22.55 11.75
N ILE A 279 5.50 -22.65 11.62
CA ILE A 279 4.62 -21.76 12.38
C ILE A 279 4.62 -22.08 13.87
N ARG A 280 4.84 -23.35 14.27
CA ARG A 280 5.01 -23.74 15.64
C ARG A 280 6.23 -23.05 16.27
N LYS A 281 7.37 -23.07 15.56
CA LYS A 281 8.59 -22.39 15.99
C LYS A 281 8.36 -20.89 16.12
N PHE A 282 7.77 -20.27 15.11
CA PHE A 282 7.55 -18.82 15.08
C PHE A 282 6.58 -18.34 16.16
N LEU A 283 5.47 -19.04 16.39
CA LEU A 283 4.48 -18.64 17.41
C LEU A 283 4.80 -19.16 18.83
N LEU A 284 5.87 -19.93 19.00
CA LEU A 284 6.24 -20.61 20.26
C LEU A 284 5.13 -21.51 20.80
N LEU A 285 4.46 -22.27 19.91
CA LEU A 285 3.45 -23.23 20.32
C LEU A 285 4.11 -24.47 21.00
N PRO A 286 3.55 -24.97 22.12
CA PRO A 286 4.23 -25.94 22.98
C PRO A 286 4.41 -27.33 22.34
N SER A 287 3.58 -27.70 21.35
CA SER A 287 3.66 -29.01 20.71
C SER A 287 3.05 -29.05 19.32
N SER A 288 3.45 -30.05 18.52
CA SER A 288 2.83 -30.32 17.22
C SER A 288 1.34 -30.61 17.34
N ARG A 289 0.89 -31.25 18.43
CA ARG A 289 -0.53 -31.52 18.69
C ARG A 289 -1.31 -30.21 18.91
N SER A 290 -0.76 -29.26 19.67
CA SER A 290 -1.35 -27.93 19.87
C SER A 290 -1.50 -27.20 18.55
N THR A 291 -0.46 -27.21 17.71
CA THR A 291 -0.46 -26.59 16.39
C THR A 291 -1.49 -27.22 15.47
N THR A 292 -1.56 -28.56 15.42
CA THR A 292 -2.54 -29.29 14.60
C THR A 292 -3.98 -29.03 15.03
N SER A 293 -4.24 -28.81 16.32
CA SER A 293 -5.57 -28.45 16.84
C SER A 293 -5.93 -26.97 16.58
N PHE A 294 -4.93 -26.11 16.46
CA PHE A 294 -5.09 -24.68 16.30
C PHE A 294 -5.29 -24.25 14.82
N LEU A 295 -4.46 -24.75 13.90
CA LEU A 295 -4.42 -24.29 12.50
C LEU A 295 -5.75 -24.45 11.74
N PRO A 296 -6.54 -25.52 11.88
CA PRO A 296 -7.82 -25.65 11.17
C PRO A 296 -8.83 -24.54 11.51
N LYS A 297 -8.72 -23.94 12.70
CA LYS A 297 -9.64 -22.87 13.15
C LYS A 297 -9.42 -21.54 12.40
N LEU A 298 -8.32 -21.43 11.66
CA LEU A 298 -7.95 -20.22 10.93
C LEU A 298 -8.51 -20.18 9.50
N ASN A 299 -9.07 -21.30 9.01
CA ASN A 299 -9.60 -21.41 7.64
C ASN A 299 -8.64 -20.94 6.54
N LEU A 300 -7.34 -21.13 6.72
CA LEU A 300 -6.34 -20.77 5.73
C LEU A 300 -6.40 -21.70 4.51
N PRO A 301 -6.16 -21.20 3.29
CA PRO A 301 -5.93 -22.05 2.13
C PRO A 301 -4.81 -23.06 2.42
N GLN A 302 -4.98 -24.31 2.00
CA GLN A 302 -4.02 -25.36 2.30
C GLN A 302 -3.82 -26.30 1.12
N THR A 303 -2.61 -26.86 1.00
CA THR A 303 -2.24 -27.90 0.05
C THR A 303 -1.55 -29.05 0.79
N GLY A 304 -1.52 -30.23 0.16
CA GLY A 304 -0.95 -31.43 0.77
C GLY A 304 -1.84 -32.04 1.87
N THR A 305 -1.39 -33.14 2.46
CA THR A 305 -2.13 -33.86 3.49
C THR A 305 -1.23 -34.28 4.63
N LYS A 306 -1.80 -34.48 5.80
CA LYS A 306 -1.11 -35.01 6.99
C LYS A 306 0.17 -34.21 7.30
N ARG A 307 1.35 -34.87 7.32
CA ARG A 307 2.65 -34.26 7.64
C ARG A 307 3.15 -33.29 6.55
N GLY A 308 2.72 -33.45 5.30
CA GLY A 308 3.07 -32.60 4.16
C GLY A 308 2.09 -31.43 3.95
N ARG A 309 1.23 -31.10 4.91
CA ARG A 309 0.29 -29.99 4.78
C ARG A 309 1.00 -28.65 4.88
N ILE A 310 0.75 -27.80 3.87
CA ILE A 310 1.24 -26.42 3.79
C ILE A 310 0.04 -25.48 3.83
N TYR A 311 0.13 -24.45 4.65
CA TYR A 311 -0.85 -23.37 4.76
C TYR A 311 -0.37 -22.16 4.02
N HIS A 312 -1.26 -21.51 3.28
CA HIS A 312 -0.93 -20.39 2.40
C HIS A 312 -1.58 -19.10 2.88
N GLN A 313 -0.94 -17.98 2.57
CA GLN A 313 -1.51 -16.66 2.75
C GLN A 313 -2.82 -16.58 1.94
N PRO A 314 -3.94 -16.15 2.53
CA PRO A 314 -5.17 -15.94 1.79
C PRO A 314 -5.04 -14.82 0.77
N THR A 315 -5.73 -14.95 -0.37
CA THR A 315 -5.69 -14.01 -1.50
C THR A 315 -6.35 -12.66 -1.14
N PHE A 316 -7.30 -12.68 -0.19
CA PHE A 316 -7.93 -11.48 0.36
C PHE A 316 -7.50 -11.30 1.81
N PRO A 317 -7.31 -10.07 2.24
CA PRO A 317 -6.90 -9.80 3.60
C PRO A 317 -8.04 -10.17 4.58
N ILE A 318 -8.09 -11.43 5.00
CA ILE A 318 -8.89 -11.82 6.17
C ILE A 318 -8.46 -10.97 7.40
N PHE A 319 -7.35 -10.27 7.27
CA PHE A 319 -6.63 -9.60 8.34
C PHE A 319 -6.57 -8.07 8.22
N THR A 320 -7.21 -7.44 7.22
CA THR A 320 -7.19 -5.97 7.08
C THR A 320 -8.01 -5.24 8.13
N ASN A 321 -8.97 -5.93 8.78
CA ASN A 321 -9.73 -5.32 9.87
C ASN A 321 -9.02 -5.37 11.23
N HIS A 322 -7.87 -6.04 11.30
CA HIS A 322 -7.05 -6.15 12.51
C HIS A 322 -5.73 -5.39 12.33
N VAL A 323 -5.83 -4.12 11.96
CA VAL A 323 -4.71 -3.19 12.14
C VAL A 323 -4.51 -3.08 13.65
N PHE A 324 -3.32 -3.40 14.17
CA PHE A 324 -2.98 -3.03 15.55
C PHE A 324 -3.33 -1.55 15.75
N PRO A 325 -3.96 -1.17 16.87
CA PRO A 325 -4.08 0.23 17.18
C PRO A 325 -2.67 0.84 17.07
N PRO A 326 -2.54 2.04 16.47
CA PRO A 326 -1.24 2.69 16.37
C PRO A 326 -0.63 2.70 17.77
N ASN A 327 0.66 2.37 17.86
CA ASN A 327 1.41 2.33 19.12
C ASN A 327 1.11 3.61 19.92
N SER A 328 0.21 3.53 20.89
CA SER A 328 -0.05 4.56 21.87
C SER A 328 0.99 4.45 23.00
N LYS A 329 2.25 4.46 22.63
CA LYS A 329 3.33 4.86 23.54
C LYS A 329 3.65 6.31 23.19
N GLN A 330 2.92 7.22 23.84
CA GLN A 330 3.39 8.56 24.13
C GLN A 330 4.51 8.49 25.14
#